data_e63ced9e1418c22b2af07d680f7d136c
#
_entry.id   e63ced9e1418c22b2af07d680f7d136c
#
_cell.length_a   1.000
_cell.length_b   1.000
_cell.length_c   1.000
_cell.angle_alpha   90.00
_cell.angle_beta   90.00
_cell.angle_gamma   90.00
#
_symmetry.space_group_name_H-M   'P 1'
#
loop_
_entity.id
_entity.type
_entity.pdbx_description
1 polymer ?
#
loop_
_entity_poly.entity_id
_entity_poly.type
_entity_poly.pdbx_seq_one_letter_code
_entity_poly.pdbx_strand_id
1 'polypeptide(L)'
;MIRRTLTTAAAACSVLLLVGACGAPASGGASDEPVGDPVSGGSATMIQVREPVSLDPATLSNNWVGQSLLGNALFGTLMIDNPETLEIEYQMATDFSTADGGNTFTLELQPGLTFTDGTPLDAEAVHLNWLRIADPDMGSSSLPQASQISTTEVVDDTTLKVVMANPNPMFAYSITNSTLNWIASPAALEKGRDAFNNAPVGAGPFTLTEWRRQDRMEFTRNPDYWDAPRPYLDSITLLNVPDGSQRVNMLASGGADLASETSWTALARAEDAGLGTELAPVGGGQYFAMNTRRAPFDDPRARRAVSMALDLDDINVAAFEGTGDVPETLFPESSPFYKDIPLAENNPEEAQRLFDELAAEGKPVNFTFLATTLPETKATAEVTQAQLAAYDNVNMNVEAVDFAAFIPRNIARDYDMMISSANVQEPDSTLWNAFHSRSMGNVTGISDPELDAALDAGRVGTTPEERDAAYEIVQKRLNEVAPAVWYTRAAPAVMTTDNIHGIRMYSLGSPIPAEMWVTG
;
A
#
# COMPACT_ATOMS: atom_id res chain seq x y z
N MET A 1 -85.71 -21.85 19.41
CA MET A 1 -85.98 -20.78 18.42
C MET A 1 -84.67 -20.12 18.14
N ILE A 2 -84.03 -20.53 17.10
CA ILE A 2 -83.87 -19.95 15.76
C ILE A 2 -83.13 -18.59 15.79
N ARG A 3 -81.95 -18.51 15.34
CA ARG A 3 -81.53 -18.16 13.96
C ARG A 3 -80.03 -18.28 13.72
N ARG A 4 -79.74 -18.98 12.66
CA ARG A 4 -78.43 -19.05 11.99
C ARG A 4 -78.14 -17.74 11.25
N THR A 5 -76.87 -17.35 11.18
CA THR A 5 -76.35 -16.57 10.06
C THR A 5 -74.99 -17.15 9.65
N LEU A 6 -74.95 -17.59 8.41
CA LEU A 6 -73.75 -17.97 7.69
C LEU A 6 -72.94 -16.74 7.32
N THR A 7 -71.61 -16.85 7.37
CA THR A 7 -70.70 -15.95 6.63
C THR A 7 -69.71 -16.79 5.85
N THR A 8 -69.74 -16.58 4.56
CA THR A 8 -68.99 -17.20 3.48
C THR A 8 -67.51 -16.82 3.54
N ALA A 9 -66.65 -17.82 3.47
CA ALA A 9 -65.19 -17.65 3.23
C ALA A 9 -64.94 -17.61 1.72
N ALA A 10 -64.28 -16.54 1.24
CA ALA A 10 -63.77 -16.44 -0.13
C ALA A 10 -62.31 -16.89 -0.14
N ALA A 11 -62.01 -17.96 -0.87
CA ALA A 11 -60.65 -18.43 -1.16
C ALA A 11 -60.10 -17.61 -2.32
N ALA A 12 -58.97 -16.96 -2.11
CA ALA A 12 -58.16 -16.32 -3.16
C ALA A 12 -56.99 -17.27 -3.50
N CYS A 13 -57.01 -17.82 -4.69
CA CYS A 13 -55.87 -18.55 -5.30
C CYS A 13 -54.82 -17.53 -5.74
N SER A 14 -53.65 -17.58 -5.16
CA SER A 14 -52.46 -16.87 -5.65
C SER A 14 -51.65 -17.82 -6.52
N VAL A 15 -51.52 -17.48 -7.80
CA VAL A 15 -50.66 -18.15 -8.80
C VAL A 15 -49.23 -17.70 -8.57
N LEU A 16 -48.33 -18.61 -8.23
CA LEU A 16 -46.88 -18.40 -8.23
C LEU A 16 -46.34 -18.46 -9.66
N LEU A 17 -45.89 -17.33 -10.18
CA LEU A 17 -45.03 -17.26 -11.37
C LEU A 17 -43.57 -17.44 -10.93
N LEU A 18 -42.98 -18.58 -11.29
CA LEU A 18 -41.55 -18.81 -11.25
C LEU A 18 -40.90 -18.07 -12.40
N VAL A 19 -40.19 -16.97 -12.10
CA VAL A 19 -39.26 -16.34 -13.02
C VAL A 19 -37.88 -16.86 -12.65
N GLY A 20 -37.26 -17.61 -13.54
CA GLY A 20 -35.89 -18.06 -13.43
C GLY A 20 -34.96 -16.83 -13.64
N ALA A 21 -34.20 -16.44 -12.62
CA ALA A 21 -33.12 -15.52 -12.73
C ALA A 21 -31.82 -16.33 -12.89
N CYS A 22 -31.13 -16.09 -14.00
CA CYS A 22 -29.75 -16.50 -14.19
C CYS A 22 -28.88 -15.77 -13.16
N GLY A 23 -28.13 -16.55 -12.39
CA GLY A 23 -27.22 -16.00 -11.40
C GLY A 23 -26.03 -15.31 -12.07
N ALA A 24 -25.81 -14.06 -11.73
CA ALA A 24 -24.52 -13.43 -11.78
C ALA A 24 -23.73 -13.86 -10.53
N PRO A 25 -22.40 -14.01 -10.60
CA PRO A 25 -21.61 -14.30 -9.40
C PRO A 25 -21.74 -13.12 -8.44
N ALA A 26 -22.16 -13.42 -7.23
CA ALA A 26 -22.14 -12.44 -6.15
C ALA A 26 -20.69 -12.16 -5.79
N SER A 27 -20.25 -10.93 -6.01
CA SER A 27 -19.10 -10.39 -5.30
C SER A 27 -19.37 -10.57 -3.79
N GLY A 28 -18.47 -11.26 -3.09
CA GLY A 28 -18.54 -11.47 -1.65
C GLY A 28 -18.49 -10.12 -0.94
N GLY A 29 -19.66 -9.57 -0.63
CA GLY A 29 -19.79 -8.45 0.29
C GLY A 29 -19.65 -9.00 1.68
N ALA A 30 -18.78 -8.36 2.48
CA ALA A 30 -18.75 -8.52 3.92
C ALA A 30 -20.20 -8.40 4.46
N SER A 31 -20.57 -9.28 5.37
CA SER A 31 -21.88 -9.27 6.00
C SER A 31 -22.05 -7.97 6.78
N ASP A 32 -22.90 -7.07 6.29
CA ASP A 32 -23.40 -5.89 7.00
C ASP A 32 -24.30 -6.30 8.20
N GLU A 33 -23.81 -7.13 9.11
CA GLU A 33 -24.40 -7.19 10.44
C GLU A 33 -23.85 -5.99 11.24
N PRO A 34 -24.70 -5.22 11.92
CA PRO A 34 -24.21 -4.10 12.71
C PRO A 34 -23.25 -4.63 13.76
N VAL A 35 -21.97 -4.35 13.55
CA VAL A 35 -20.94 -4.57 14.56
C VAL A 35 -21.38 -3.79 15.80
N GLY A 36 -21.51 -4.46 16.96
CA GLY A 36 -21.95 -3.84 18.20
C GLY A 36 -21.01 -2.70 18.63
N ASP A 37 -21.41 -1.93 19.63
CA ASP A 37 -20.54 -0.89 20.19
C ASP A 37 -19.20 -1.49 20.67
N PRO A 38 -18.07 -0.75 20.53
CA PRO A 38 -16.76 -1.21 20.98
C PRO A 38 -16.75 -1.64 22.44
N VAL A 39 -16.17 -2.79 22.72
CA VAL A 39 -16.07 -3.36 24.07
C VAL A 39 -14.63 -3.21 24.58
N SER A 40 -14.47 -2.58 25.76
CA SER A 40 -13.15 -2.49 26.40
C SER A 40 -12.81 -3.79 27.14
N GLY A 41 -11.55 -4.21 27.03
CA GLY A 41 -11.00 -5.42 27.64
C GLY A 41 -10.58 -6.46 26.62
N GLY A 42 -10.07 -7.58 27.10
CA GLY A 42 -9.62 -8.68 26.26
C GLY A 42 -8.23 -8.49 25.66
N SER A 43 -7.79 -9.51 24.96
CA SER A 43 -6.45 -9.59 24.36
C SER A 43 -6.55 -10.12 22.94
N ALA A 44 -5.70 -9.63 22.05
CA ALA A 44 -5.64 -10.13 20.68
C ALA A 44 -4.23 -10.62 20.34
N THR A 45 -4.15 -11.72 19.59
CA THR A 45 -2.93 -12.19 18.96
C THR A 45 -2.94 -11.73 17.49
N MET A 46 -1.96 -10.92 17.14
CA MET A 46 -1.84 -10.34 15.79
C MET A 46 -0.57 -10.83 15.11
N ILE A 47 -0.58 -10.91 13.80
CA ILE A 47 0.56 -11.36 13.01
C ILE A 47 0.97 -10.27 12.03
N GLN A 48 2.27 -9.92 12.02
CA GLN A 48 2.90 -9.15 10.97
C GLN A 48 3.85 -10.00 10.12
N VAL A 49 4.16 -9.55 8.91
CA VAL A 49 4.95 -10.33 7.95
C VAL A 49 6.43 -10.42 8.34
N ARG A 50 6.99 -9.36 8.94
CA ARG A 50 8.44 -9.27 9.20
C ARG A 50 8.75 -8.80 10.61
N GLU A 51 9.70 -9.46 11.25
CA GLU A 51 10.29 -8.97 12.49
C GLU A 51 11.14 -7.72 12.21
N PRO A 52 11.04 -6.65 13.05
CA PRO A 52 11.90 -5.50 12.93
C PRO A 52 13.34 -5.81 13.37
N VAL A 53 14.31 -5.15 12.76
CA VAL A 53 15.71 -5.21 13.21
C VAL A 53 15.90 -4.38 14.48
N SER A 54 15.19 -3.27 14.58
CA SER A 54 15.19 -2.33 15.68
C SER A 54 13.78 -1.74 15.85
N LEU A 55 13.49 -1.20 17.04
CA LEU A 55 12.23 -0.50 17.33
C LEU A 55 12.34 1.03 17.14
N ASP A 56 13.52 1.54 16.77
CA ASP A 56 13.71 2.94 16.41
C ASP A 56 12.87 3.27 15.16
N PRO A 57 11.95 4.26 15.20
CA PRO A 57 11.11 4.63 14.05
C PRO A 57 11.90 4.88 12.77
N ALA A 58 13.11 5.43 12.86
CA ALA A 58 13.96 5.68 11.70
C ALA A 58 14.35 4.40 10.93
N THR A 59 14.23 3.22 11.55
CA THR A 59 14.59 1.91 10.95
C THR A 59 13.39 1.03 10.62
N LEU A 60 12.17 1.51 10.87
CA LEU A 60 10.92 0.81 10.59
C LEU A 60 10.38 1.19 9.19
N SER A 61 9.28 0.55 8.80
CA SER A 61 8.55 0.88 7.57
C SER A 61 7.05 0.95 7.87
N ASN A 62 6.42 2.09 7.56
CA ASN A 62 4.99 2.29 7.75
C ASN A 62 4.21 1.88 6.50
N ASN A 63 4.02 0.59 6.34
CA ASN A 63 3.18 -0.02 5.31
C ASN A 63 2.78 -1.45 5.72
N TRP A 64 1.88 -2.06 4.96
CA TRP A 64 1.34 -3.41 5.26
C TRP A 64 2.40 -4.53 5.22
N VAL A 65 3.47 -4.40 4.44
CA VAL A 65 4.58 -5.38 4.37
C VAL A 65 5.56 -5.20 5.52
N GLY A 66 5.61 -3.98 6.07
CA GLY A 66 6.54 -3.55 7.10
C GLY A 66 6.06 -3.80 8.51
N GLN A 67 6.16 -2.77 9.33
CA GLN A 67 5.87 -2.82 10.77
C GLN A 67 4.78 -1.84 11.19
N SER A 68 3.75 -1.64 10.36
CA SER A 68 2.69 -0.67 10.67
C SER A 68 1.91 -1.00 11.94
N LEU A 69 1.55 -2.28 12.17
CA LEU A 69 0.93 -2.71 13.43
C LEU A 69 1.77 -2.34 14.65
N LEU A 70 3.06 -2.67 14.59
CA LEU A 70 4.03 -2.38 15.65
C LEU A 70 4.20 -0.88 15.89
N GLY A 71 4.42 -0.12 14.81
CA GLY A 71 4.67 1.31 14.88
C GLY A 71 3.45 2.07 15.42
N ASN A 72 2.27 1.77 14.91
CA ASN A 72 1.02 2.38 15.37
C ASN A 72 0.70 2.01 16.83
N ALA A 73 1.04 0.78 17.27
CA ALA A 73 0.88 0.37 18.65
C ALA A 73 1.80 1.13 19.61
N LEU A 74 3.08 1.33 19.26
CA LEU A 74 4.08 1.97 20.13
C LEU A 74 4.05 3.49 20.10
N PHE A 75 3.87 4.08 18.91
CA PHE A 75 4.10 5.51 18.71
C PHE A 75 2.79 6.29 18.49
N GLY A 76 1.70 5.63 18.09
CA GLY A 76 0.52 6.32 17.56
C GLY A 76 0.84 7.00 16.24
N THR A 77 0.01 7.95 15.82
CA THR A 77 0.17 8.68 14.56
C THR A 77 -0.06 10.17 14.75
N LEU A 78 0.66 11.01 14.00
CA LEU A 78 0.36 12.45 13.91
C LEU A 78 -0.96 12.67 13.18
N MET A 79 -1.15 11.98 12.06
CA MET A 79 -2.33 12.04 11.20
C MET A 79 -2.50 10.74 10.43
N ILE A 80 -3.68 10.50 9.91
CA ILE A 80 -4.01 9.39 9.01
C ILE A 80 -4.74 9.95 7.79
N ASP A 81 -4.86 9.17 6.75
CA ASP A 81 -5.67 9.48 5.60
C ASP A 81 -6.76 8.42 5.41
N ASN A 82 -7.89 8.83 4.92
CA ASN A 82 -8.92 7.89 4.47
C ASN A 82 -8.51 7.34 3.10
N PRO A 83 -8.35 6.02 2.94
CA PRO A 83 -7.86 5.45 1.69
C PRO A 83 -8.81 5.61 0.49
N GLU A 84 -10.10 5.87 0.72
CA GLU A 84 -11.10 6.07 -0.35
C GLU A 84 -11.27 7.54 -0.72
N THR A 85 -11.42 8.42 0.30
CA THR A 85 -11.68 9.85 0.06
C THR A 85 -10.41 10.69 -0.04
N LEU A 86 -9.28 10.17 0.43
CA LEU A 86 -8.00 10.86 0.60
C LEU A 86 -8.06 12.06 1.55
N GLU A 87 -9.08 12.14 2.41
CA GLU A 87 -9.14 13.17 3.44
C GLU A 87 -8.14 12.88 4.55
N ILE A 88 -7.40 13.92 4.97
CA ILE A 88 -6.48 13.82 6.11
C ILE A 88 -7.27 13.98 7.41
N GLU A 89 -7.11 13.02 8.30
CA GLU A 89 -7.68 13.03 9.65
C GLU A 89 -6.53 13.23 10.66
N TYR A 90 -6.62 14.30 11.42
CA TYR A 90 -5.63 14.60 12.45
C TYR A 90 -5.82 13.70 13.69
N GLN A 91 -4.70 13.27 14.27
CA GLN A 91 -4.63 12.43 15.46
C GLN A 91 -3.90 13.18 16.59
N MET A 92 -2.61 12.97 16.79
CA MET A 92 -1.81 13.78 17.72
C MET A 92 -1.55 15.21 17.20
N ALA A 93 -1.56 15.41 15.88
CA ALA A 93 -1.65 16.74 15.28
C ALA A 93 -3.10 17.27 15.36
N THR A 94 -3.25 18.59 15.31
CA THR A 94 -4.53 19.29 15.15
C THR A 94 -4.64 20.02 13.81
N ASP A 95 -3.49 20.31 13.19
CA ASP A 95 -3.41 20.94 11.87
C ASP A 95 -2.06 20.62 11.20
N PHE A 96 -2.07 20.54 9.87
CA PHE A 96 -0.88 20.53 9.02
C PHE A 96 -1.22 21.25 7.71
N SER A 97 -1.06 22.54 7.69
CA SER A 97 -1.56 23.39 6.61
C SER A 97 -0.47 24.25 5.97
N THR A 98 -0.73 24.66 4.74
CA THR A 98 0.12 25.55 3.94
C THR A 98 -0.70 26.71 3.38
N ALA A 99 -0.14 27.90 3.35
CA ALA A 99 -0.75 29.09 2.75
C ALA A 99 -0.02 29.58 1.48
N ASP A 100 1.06 28.91 1.08
CA ASP A 100 1.97 29.34 0.02
C ASP A 100 2.22 28.27 -1.05
N GLY A 101 1.20 27.38 -1.25
CA GLY A 101 1.27 26.32 -2.26
C GLY A 101 2.28 25.24 -1.95
N GLY A 102 2.47 24.93 -0.65
CA GLY A 102 3.32 23.83 -0.22
C GLY A 102 4.81 24.17 -0.13
N ASN A 103 5.19 25.46 -0.10
CA ASN A 103 6.55 25.87 0.20
C ASN A 103 6.86 25.78 1.69
N THR A 104 5.87 26.15 2.51
CA THR A 104 5.95 26.03 3.96
C THR A 104 4.68 25.43 4.53
N PHE A 105 4.84 24.66 5.62
CA PHE A 105 3.72 24.14 6.41
C PHE A 105 3.86 24.58 7.86
N THR A 106 2.73 24.64 8.53
CA THR A 106 2.64 24.71 9.98
C THR A 106 2.04 23.41 10.47
N LEU A 107 2.77 22.68 11.32
CA LEU A 107 2.25 21.56 12.08
C LEU A 107 1.83 22.08 13.45
N GLU A 108 0.59 21.81 13.85
CA GLU A 108 0.09 22.07 15.19
C GLU A 108 -0.21 20.75 15.89
N LEU A 109 0.24 20.60 17.13
CA LEU A 109 0.04 19.43 17.96
C LEU A 109 -1.08 19.68 18.99
N GLN A 110 -1.74 18.62 19.43
CA GLN A 110 -2.61 18.69 20.60
C GLN A 110 -1.81 19.11 21.82
N PRO A 111 -2.32 20.03 22.67
CA PRO A 111 -1.61 20.45 23.88
C PRO A 111 -1.61 19.34 24.93
N GLY A 112 -0.50 19.20 25.65
CA GLY A 112 -0.38 18.30 26.80
C GLY A 112 -0.16 16.83 26.45
N LEU A 113 0.22 16.51 25.21
CA LEU A 113 0.65 15.17 24.84
C LEU A 113 1.90 14.76 25.63
N THR A 114 1.95 13.51 26.04
CA THR A 114 3.11 12.94 26.75
C THR A 114 3.49 11.58 26.17
N PHE A 115 4.76 11.28 26.24
CA PHE A 115 5.27 9.94 26.03
C PHE A 115 4.95 9.03 27.22
N THR A 116 5.08 7.72 27.03
CA THR A 116 4.84 6.70 28.07
C THR A 116 5.82 6.78 29.27
N ASP A 117 6.89 7.56 29.16
CA ASP A 117 7.80 7.86 30.28
C ASP A 117 7.43 9.17 31.01
N GLY A 118 6.35 9.83 30.61
CA GLY A 118 5.86 11.08 31.18
C GLY A 118 6.56 12.35 30.67
N THR A 119 7.53 12.24 29.76
CA THR A 119 8.13 13.41 29.10
C THR A 119 7.19 13.99 28.05
N PRO A 120 7.24 15.32 27.78
CA PRO A 120 6.36 15.94 26.79
C PRO A 120 6.61 15.40 25.39
N LEU A 121 5.52 15.17 24.62
CA LEU A 121 5.56 15.09 23.17
C LEU A 121 5.19 16.47 22.63
N ASP A 122 6.18 17.20 22.18
CA ASP A 122 6.10 18.58 21.74
C ASP A 122 6.72 18.77 20.34
N ALA A 123 6.71 20.00 19.84
CA ALA A 123 7.26 20.34 18.53
C ALA A 123 8.76 20.04 18.42
N GLU A 124 9.53 20.14 19.53
CA GLU A 124 10.94 19.78 19.57
C GLU A 124 11.14 18.28 19.38
N ALA A 125 10.27 17.46 19.99
CA ALA A 125 10.33 16.01 19.80
C ALA A 125 10.07 15.61 18.34
N VAL A 126 9.10 16.24 17.66
CA VAL A 126 8.84 16.02 16.24
C VAL A 126 10.06 16.45 15.40
N HIS A 127 10.58 17.65 15.64
CA HIS A 127 11.78 18.16 14.97
C HIS A 127 12.95 17.18 15.04
N LEU A 128 13.29 16.69 16.22
CA LEU A 128 14.41 15.77 16.43
C LEU A 128 14.18 14.40 15.74
N ASN A 129 12.96 13.86 15.78
CA ASN A 129 12.65 12.61 15.08
C ASN A 129 12.78 12.76 13.56
N TRP A 130 12.27 13.84 12.98
CA TRP A 130 12.33 14.09 11.54
C TRP A 130 13.77 14.32 11.05
N LEU A 131 14.61 15.03 11.83
CA LEU A 131 16.04 15.16 11.53
C LEU A 131 16.75 13.80 11.51
N ARG A 132 16.42 12.90 12.44
CA ARG A 132 17.00 11.55 12.46
C ARG A 132 16.60 10.72 11.23
N ILE A 133 15.32 10.80 10.79
CA ILE A 133 14.85 10.10 9.60
C ILE A 133 15.50 10.66 8.33
N ALA A 134 15.81 11.97 8.32
CA ALA A 134 16.48 12.65 7.22
C ALA A 134 18.00 12.38 7.16
N ASP A 135 18.59 11.79 8.21
CA ASP A 135 20.01 11.43 8.24
C ASP A 135 20.27 10.17 7.39
N PRO A 136 21.06 10.27 6.30
CA PRO A 136 21.39 9.13 5.46
C PRO A 136 22.07 7.97 6.19
N ASP A 137 22.82 8.25 7.26
CA ASP A 137 23.54 7.24 8.04
C ASP A 137 22.58 6.34 8.85
N MET A 138 21.34 6.77 9.06
CA MET A 138 20.29 5.95 9.69
C MET A 138 19.78 4.84 8.77
N GLY A 139 19.94 4.97 7.44
CA GLY A 139 19.46 4.01 6.45
C GLY A 139 17.92 3.89 6.44
N SER A 140 17.21 4.97 6.74
CA SER A 140 15.76 4.99 6.82
C SER A 140 15.13 4.73 5.45
N SER A 141 14.11 3.85 5.40
CA SER A 141 13.28 3.68 4.22
C SER A 141 12.42 4.92 3.91
N SER A 142 12.24 5.80 4.89
CA SER A 142 11.50 7.06 4.79
C SER A 142 12.39 8.27 4.46
N LEU A 143 13.69 8.06 4.20
CA LEU A 143 14.62 9.11 3.78
C LEU A 143 14.12 9.90 2.55
N PRO A 144 13.52 9.30 1.51
CA PRO A 144 12.98 10.06 0.38
C PRO A 144 11.90 11.06 0.77
N GLN A 145 11.02 10.71 1.72
CA GLN A 145 9.98 11.59 2.23
C GLN A 145 10.60 12.70 3.11
N ALA A 146 11.45 12.32 4.04
CA ALA A 146 12.13 13.28 4.92
C ALA A 146 13.02 14.27 4.15
N SER A 147 13.66 13.86 3.06
CA SER A 147 14.50 14.71 2.21
C SER A 147 13.72 15.79 1.45
N GLN A 148 12.38 15.71 1.40
CA GLN A 148 11.55 16.79 0.88
C GLN A 148 11.51 18.01 1.84
N ILE A 149 11.84 17.81 3.11
CA ILE A 149 11.95 18.88 4.11
C ILE A 149 13.34 19.51 3.98
N SER A 150 13.40 20.83 3.77
CA SER A 150 14.65 21.59 3.78
C SER A 150 15.09 21.92 5.20
N THR A 151 14.16 22.46 6.00
CA THR A 151 14.40 22.81 7.41
C THR A 151 13.11 22.74 8.21
N THR A 152 13.25 22.52 9.53
CA THR A 152 12.17 22.68 10.50
C THR A 152 12.59 23.71 11.55
N GLU A 153 11.61 24.50 12.06
CA GLU A 153 11.80 25.53 13.09
C GLU A 153 10.74 25.36 14.16
N VAL A 154 11.14 25.14 15.40
CA VAL A 154 10.24 25.08 16.56
C VAL A 154 9.81 26.51 16.90
N VAL A 155 8.51 26.80 16.76
CA VAL A 155 7.93 28.12 17.04
C VAL A 155 7.58 28.23 18.52
N ASP A 156 6.92 27.18 19.04
CA ASP A 156 6.59 27.00 20.45
C ASP A 156 6.40 25.49 20.76
N ASP A 157 5.94 25.14 21.96
CA ASP A 157 5.84 23.75 22.41
C ASP A 157 4.90 22.90 21.51
N THR A 158 3.92 23.50 20.83
CA THR A 158 2.94 22.80 20.01
C THR A 158 3.07 23.08 18.52
N THR A 159 3.89 24.06 18.12
CA THR A 159 3.93 24.57 16.74
C THR A 159 5.29 24.35 16.11
N LEU A 160 5.33 23.59 15.01
CA LEU A 160 6.50 23.36 14.18
C LEU A 160 6.29 23.95 12.79
N LYS A 161 7.15 24.87 12.37
CA LYS A 161 7.21 25.33 11.00
C LYS A 161 8.09 24.43 10.17
N VAL A 162 7.61 24.01 9.00
CA VAL A 162 8.29 23.10 8.07
C VAL A 162 8.52 23.82 6.76
N VAL A 163 9.77 23.92 6.31
CA VAL A 163 10.14 24.52 5.01
C VAL A 163 10.51 23.41 4.06
N MET A 164 9.86 23.37 2.91
CA MET A 164 10.08 22.34 1.90
C MET A 164 11.28 22.67 0.99
N ALA A 165 11.97 21.64 0.51
CA ALA A 165 13.05 21.79 -0.48
C ALA A 165 12.49 22.19 -1.86
N ASN A 166 11.31 21.70 -2.19
CA ASN A 166 10.50 22.07 -3.36
C ASN A 166 9.04 22.13 -2.94
N PRO A 167 8.21 22.99 -3.55
CA PRO A 167 6.79 23.05 -3.22
C PRO A 167 6.12 21.69 -3.40
N ASN A 168 5.40 21.26 -2.37
CA ASN A 168 4.58 20.03 -2.43
C ASN A 168 3.32 20.21 -1.56
N PRO A 169 2.18 20.68 -2.10
CA PRO A 169 0.95 20.84 -1.33
C PRO A 169 0.42 19.53 -0.72
N MET A 170 0.83 18.38 -1.28
CA MET A 170 0.37 17.05 -0.87
C MET A 170 1.31 16.37 0.15
N PHE A 171 2.20 17.11 0.81
CA PHE A 171 3.20 16.53 1.70
C PHE A 171 2.62 15.80 2.92
N ALA A 172 1.39 16.09 3.33
CA ALA A 172 0.68 15.34 4.36
C ALA A 172 0.64 13.83 4.07
N TYR A 173 0.43 13.43 2.82
CA TYR A 173 0.44 12.01 2.41
C TYR A 173 1.84 11.38 2.48
N SER A 174 2.89 12.18 2.35
CA SER A 174 4.25 11.71 2.61
C SER A 174 4.49 11.41 4.10
N ILE A 175 3.80 12.11 4.99
CA ILE A 175 3.83 11.82 6.42
C ILE A 175 3.05 10.54 6.72
N THR A 176 1.79 10.41 6.25
CA THR A 176 0.94 9.27 6.56
C THR A 176 1.52 7.94 6.07
N ASN A 177 2.20 7.91 4.93
CA ASN A 177 2.78 6.70 4.35
C ASN A 177 4.25 6.45 4.73
N SER A 178 4.77 7.16 5.73
CA SER A 178 6.16 7.03 6.17
C SER A 178 6.29 7.04 7.69
N THR A 179 7.50 6.78 8.18
CA THR A 179 7.81 6.83 9.61
C THR A 179 7.92 8.25 10.18
N LEU A 180 7.80 9.30 9.35
CA LEU A 180 7.58 10.67 9.82
C LEU A 180 6.33 10.80 10.69
N ASN A 181 5.39 9.87 10.54
CA ASN A 181 4.15 9.80 11.31
C ASN A 181 4.35 9.32 12.76
N TRP A 182 5.51 8.73 13.08
CA TRP A 182 5.80 8.11 14.36
C TRP A 182 6.84 8.88 15.14
N ILE A 183 6.48 9.32 16.34
CA ILE A 183 7.36 10.12 17.20
C ILE A 183 7.75 9.31 18.42
N ALA A 184 9.05 9.08 18.60
CA ALA A 184 9.63 8.44 19.78
C ALA A 184 10.21 9.49 20.72
N SER A 185 10.30 9.18 22.03
CA SER A 185 10.95 10.05 23.01
C SER A 185 12.42 10.27 22.65
N PRO A 186 12.86 11.52 22.37
CA PRO A 186 14.26 11.83 22.09
C PRO A 186 15.19 11.39 23.23
N ALA A 187 14.77 11.58 24.48
CA ALA A 187 15.54 11.18 25.66
C ALA A 187 15.73 9.66 25.76
N ALA A 188 14.77 8.87 25.23
CA ALA A 188 14.90 7.41 25.15
C ALA A 188 15.81 6.98 24.00
N LEU A 189 15.72 7.65 22.83
CA LEU A 189 16.58 7.39 21.67
C LEU A 189 18.07 7.70 21.97
N GLU A 190 18.35 8.75 22.73
CA GLU A 190 19.70 9.12 23.16
C GLU A 190 20.41 8.05 24.00
N LYS A 191 19.68 7.15 24.65
CA LYS A 191 20.24 6.00 25.40
C LYS A 191 20.87 4.94 24.48
N GLY A 192 20.65 5.06 23.18
CA GLY A 192 21.17 4.19 22.14
C GLY A 192 20.24 3.02 21.79
N ARG A 193 20.53 2.40 20.65
CA ARG A 193 19.67 1.36 20.01
C ARG A 193 19.29 0.22 20.93
N ASP A 194 20.24 -0.37 21.65
CA ASP A 194 19.98 -1.53 22.49
C ASP A 194 19.09 -1.18 23.68
N ALA A 195 19.33 -0.02 24.30
CA ALA A 195 18.51 0.46 25.40
C ALA A 195 17.08 0.76 24.91
N PHE A 196 16.94 1.42 23.76
CA PHE A 196 15.65 1.72 23.16
C PHE A 196 14.88 0.44 22.75
N ASN A 197 15.55 -0.55 22.14
CA ASN A 197 14.94 -1.82 21.80
C ASN A 197 14.42 -2.62 23.01
N ASN A 198 15.05 -2.45 24.17
CA ASN A 198 14.61 -3.11 25.41
C ASN A 198 13.49 -2.35 26.12
N ALA A 199 13.40 -1.05 25.94
CA ALA A 199 12.40 -0.19 26.56
C ALA A 199 12.07 0.98 25.61
N PRO A 200 11.34 0.73 24.50
CA PRO A 200 10.92 1.77 23.58
C PRO A 200 9.94 2.71 24.27
N VAL A 201 10.06 3.99 23.99
CA VAL A 201 9.19 5.04 24.54
C VAL A 201 8.56 5.81 23.39
N GLY A 202 7.25 5.68 23.26
CA GLY A 202 6.40 6.37 22.31
C GLY A 202 5.20 7.00 23.00
N ALA A 203 4.25 7.49 22.22
CA ALA A 203 2.97 8.04 22.70
C ALA A 203 1.77 7.21 22.21
N GLY A 204 2.03 5.99 21.80
CA GLY A 204 1.01 5.09 21.25
C GLY A 204 0.07 4.48 22.26
N PRO A 205 -0.95 3.76 21.76
CA PRO A 205 -1.98 3.12 22.58
C PRO A 205 -1.46 1.94 23.42
N PHE A 206 -0.29 1.41 23.12
CA PHE A 206 0.29 0.27 23.84
C PHE A 206 1.74 0.48 24.19
N THR A 207 2.20 -0.20 25.25
CA THR A 207 3.60 -0.24 25.71
C THR A 207 4.16 -1.65 25.56
N LEU A 208 5.39 -1.79 25.09
CA LEU A 208 6.10 -3.05 25.00
C LEU A 208 6.46 -3.55 26.41
N THR A 209 6.08 -4.79 26.73
CA THR A 209 6.43 -5.45 27.98
C THR A 209 7.51 -6.51 27.80
N GLU A 210 7.55 -7.18 26.66
CA GLU A 210 8.56 -8.17 26.32
C GLU A 210 8.81 -8.25 24.83
N TRP A 211 10.06 -8.43 24.41
CA TRP A 211 10.43 -8.81 23.06
C TRP A 211 11.31 -10.06 23.09
N ARG A 212 10.74 -11.17 22.70
CA ARG A 212 11.49 -12.41 22.43
C ARG A 212 11.80 -12.48 20.96
N ARG A 213 13.06 -12.25 20.62
CA ARG A 213 13.54 -12.29 19.24
C ARG A 213 13.18 -13.61 18.57
N GLN A 214 12.69 -13.57 17.33
CA GLN A 214 12.25 -14.71 16.51
C GLN A 214 11.08 -15.52 17.14
N ASP A 215 10.38 -14.95 18.08
CA ASP A 215 9.20 -15.53 18.71
C ASP A 215 8.07 -14.49 18.67
N ARG A 216 8.01 -13.58 19.65
CA ARG A 216 6.90 -12.63 19.79
C ARG A 216 7.28 -11.35 20.49
N MET A 217 6.39 -10.38 20.37
CA MET A 217 6.36 -9.17 21.20
C MET A 217 5.07 -9.12 22.00
N GLU A 218 5.14 -8.74 23.27
CA GLU A 218 4.00 -8.59 24.17
C GLU A 218 3.80 -7.12 24.49
N PHE A 219 2.56 -6.66 24.39
CA PHE A 219 2.19 -5.27 24.64
C PHE A 219 1.03 -5.22 25.63
N THR A 220 1.03 -4.17 26.46
CA THR A 220 -0.09 -3.84 27.35
C THR A 220 -0.64 -2.46 27.01
N ARG A 221 -1.92 -2.24 27.29
CA ARG A 221 -2.58 -0.95 27.15
C ARG A 221 -1.76 0.15 27.83
N ASN A 222 -1.60 1.28 27.15
CA ASN A 222 -1.12 2.51 27.73
C ASN A 222 -2.27 3.17 28.51
N PRO A 223 -2.23 3.23 29.87
CA PRO A 223 -3.31 3.79 30.66
C PRO A 223 -3.47 5.30 30.50
N ASP A 224 -2.40 5.98 30.05
CA ASP A 224 -2.34 7.42 29.86
C ASP A 224 -2.46 7.82 28.38
N TYR A 225 -3.01 6.91 27.53
CA TYR A 225 -3.19 7.21 26.12
C TYR A 225 -4.13 8.40 25.94
N TRP A 226 -3.72 9.37 25.12
CA TRP A 226 -4.38 10.65 24.95
C TRP A 226 -5.83 10.56 24.43
N ASP A 227 -6.16 9.50 23.65
CA ASP A 227 -7.44 9.32 22.97
C ASP A 227 -8.38 8.36 23.73
N ALA A 228 -8.64 8.62 25.02
CA ALA A 228 -9.60 7.83 25.78
C ALA A 228 -11.01 7.87 25.17
N PRO A 229 -11.78 6.74 25.12
CA PRO A 229 -11.57 5.48 25.84
C PRO A 229 -10.65 4.47 25.14
N ARG A 230 -10.06 4.82 24.01
CA ARG A 230 -9.10 3.95 23.31
C ARG A 230 -7.77 3.81 24.10
N PRO A 231 -7.02 2.73 23.89
CA PRO A 231 -7.35 1.55 23.09
C PRO A 231 -8.37 0.68 23.81
N TYR A 232 -9.15 -0.12 23.08
CA TYR A 232 -10.15 -0.98 23.68
C TYR A 232 -9.54 -2.29 24.23
N LEU A 233 -8.54 -2.86 23.56
CA LEU A 233 -7.83 -4.07 24.03
C LEU A 233 -6.99 -3.78 25.27
N ASP A 234 -6.87 -4.78 26.18
CA ASP A 234 -5.97 -4.72 27.32
C ASP A 234 -4.52 -5.06 26.93
N SER A 235 -4.34 -5.97 25.97
CA SER A 235 -3.02 -6.42 25.53
C SER A 235 -3.03 -6.93 24.08
N ILE A 236 -1.85 -6.91 23.47
CA ILE A 236 -1.59 -7.48 22.14
C ILE A 236 -0.37 -8.41 22.25
N THR A 237 -0.50 -9.61 21.68
CA THR A 237 0.64 -10.45 21.33
C THR A 237 0.91 -10.31 19.85
N LEU A 238 2.08 -9.82 19.45
CA LEU A 238 2.45 -9.63 18.04
C LEU A 238 3.45 -10.69 17.61
N LEU A 239 3.07 -11.50 16.63
CA LEU A 239 3.88 -12.56 16.05
C LEU A 239 4.47 -12.13 14.71
N ASN A 240 5.57 -12.78 14.29
CA ASN A 240 6.20 -12.54 12.99
C ASN A 240 6.16 -13.83 12.18
N VAL A 241 5.30 -13.89 11.15
CA VAL A 241 5.11 -15.09 10.33
C VAL A 241 5.21 -14.70 8.85
N PRO A 242 6.36 -14.95 8.18
CA PRO A 242 6.57 -14.56 6.79
C PRO A 242 5.72 -15.34 5.77
N ASP A 243 5.38 -16.60 6.08
CA ASP A 243 4.65 -17.48 5.17
C ASP A 243 3.13 -17.26 5.24
N GLY A 244 2.49 -16.90 4.10
CA GLY A 244 1.07 -16.61 4.02
C GLY A 244 0.19 -17.81 4.38
N SER A 245 0.56 -19.02 3.96
CA SER A 245 -0.20 -20.23 4.29
C SER A 245 -0.17 -20.53 5.78
N GLN A 246 0.96 -20.25 6.45
CA GLN A 246 1.04 -20.37 7.92
C GLN A 246 0.16 -19.32 8.60
N ARG A 247 0.10 -18.09 8.11
CA ARG A 247 -0.80 -17.06 8.67
C ARG A 247 -2.26 -17.49 8.59
N VAL A 248 -2.72 -17.96 7.41
CA VAL A 248 -4.07 -18.49 7.23
C VAL A 248 -4.34 -19.66 8.21
N ASN A 249 -3.43 -20.63 8.30
CA ASN A 249 -3.60 -21.77 9.19
C ASN A 249 -3.68 -21.37 10.67
N MET A 250 -2.92 -20.36 11.09
CA MET A 250 -2.96 -19.86 12.47
C MET A 250 -4.29 -19.20 12.80
N LEU A 251 -4.83 -18.38 11.90
CA LEU A 251 -6.17 -17.79 12.05
C LEU A 251 -7.25 -18.87 12.07
N ALA A 252 -7.26 -19.77 11.10
CA ALA A 252 -8.27 -20.83 10.99
C ALA A 252 -8.26 -21.79 12.18
N SER A 253 -7.13 -21.96 12.88
CA SER A 253 -7.01 -22.79 14.09
C SER A 253 -7.25 -22.02 15.40
N GLY A 254 -7.53 -20.71 15.36
CA GLY A 254 -7.67 -19.87 16.55
C GLY A 254 -6.35 -19.57 17.24
N GLY A 255 -5.21 -19.71 16.55
CA GLY A 255 -3.89 -19.35 17.07
C GLY A 255 -3.54 -17.86 16.95
N ALA A 256 -4.33 -17.12 16.20
CA ALA A 256 -4.26 -15.66 16.06
C ALA A 256 -5.64 -15.10 15.69
N ASP A 257 -5.83 -13.79 15.89
CA ASP A 257 -7.09 -13.08 15.66
C ASP A 257 -7.03 -12.22 14.40
N LEU A 258 -5.84 -11.67 14.09
CA LEU A 258 -5.60 -10.81 12.93
C LEU A 258 -4.22 -11.10 12.32
N ALA A 259 -4.13 -11.04 11.00
CA ALA A 259 -2.84 -11.10 10.30
C ALA A 259 -2.78 -10.09 9.16
N SER A 260 -1.68 -9.32 9.06
CA SER A 260 -1.36 -8.57 7.85
C SER A 260 -1.04 -9.52 6.71
N GLU A 261 -1.56 -9.23 5.50
CA GLU A 261 -1.39 -10.07 4.32
C GLU A 261 -0.91 -9.27 3.11
N THR A 262 -0.19 -9.94 2.22
CA THR A 262 0.43 -9.36 1.02
C THR A 262 0.21 -10.20 -0.23
N SER A 263 -0.37 -11.40 -0.09
CA SER A 263 -0.47 -12.41 -1.13
C SER A 263 -1.93 -12.66 -1.50
N TRP A 264 -2.25 -12.50 -2.76
CA TRP A 264 -3.56 -12.83 -3.31
C TRP A 264 -3.97 -14.29 -3.06
N THR A 265 -3.02 -15.23 -3.21
CA THR A 265 -3.30 -16.64 -2.96
C THR A 265 -3.59 -16.94 -1.49
N ALA A 266 -2.97 -16.21 -0.57
CA ALA A 266 -3.27 -16.36 0.85
C ALA A 266 -4.63 -15.75 1.22
N LEU A 267 -5.00 -14.61 0.62
CA LEU A 267 -6.33 -14.02 0.80
C LEU A 267 -7.43 -14.96 0.30
N ALA A 268 -7.30 -15.50 -0.90
CA ALA A 268 -8.27 -16.46 -1.42
C ALA A 268 -8.42 -17.70 -0.52
N ARG A 269 -7.31 -18.22 0.02
CA ARG A 269 -7.35 -19.32 0.99
C ARG A 269 -8.00 -18.95 2.32
N ALA A 270 -7.83 -17.69 2.76
CA ALA A 270 -8.49 -17.19 3.96
C ALA A 270 -10.02 -17.12 3.77
N GLU A 271 -10.47 -16.62 2.63
CA GLU A 271 -11.88 -16.59 2.24
C GLU A 271 -12.48 -18.01 2.15
N ASP A 272 -11.77 -18.94 1.51
CA ASP A 272 -12.15 -20.36 1.44
C ASP A 272 -12.24 -21.02 2.83
N ALA A 273 -11.44 -20.54 3.79
CA ALA A 273 -11.46 -20.99 5.18
C ALA A 273 -12.55 -20.29 6.02
N GLY A 274 -13.30 -19.35 5.47
CA GLY A 274 -14.35 -18.57 6.14
C GLY A 274 -13.80 -17.47 7.05
N LEU A 275 -12.57 -17.00 6.82
CA LEU A 275 -11.97 -15.87 7.53
C LEU A 275 -12.41 -14.54 6.89
N GLY A 276 -12.47 -13.48 7.68
CA GLY A 276 -12.65 -12.13 7.16
C GLY A 276 -11.40 -11.64 6.42
N THR A 277 -11.60 -10.87 5.35
CA THR A 277 -10.52 -10.22 4.60
C THR A 277 -10.90 -8.75 4.39
N GLU A 278 -9.99 -7.84 4.71
CA GLU A 278 -10.15 -6.42 4.40
C GLU A 278 -8.96 -5.96 3.58
N LEU A 279 -9.23 -5.41 2.40
CA LEU A 279 -8.25 -4.94 1.43
C LEU A 279 -8.28 -3.42 1.37
N ALA A 280 -7.13 -2.77 1.56
CA ALA A 280 -7.02 -1.34 1.31
C ALA A 280 -7.03 -1.07 -0.21
N PRO A 281 -7.87 -0.14 -0.71
CA PRO A 281 -7.93 0.16 -2.13
C PRO A 281 -6.66 0.89 -2.57
N VAL A 282 -5.89 0.26 -3.46
CA VAL A 282 -4.70 0.84 -4.06
C VAL A 282 -4.71 0.70 -5.57
N GLY A 283 -4.32 1.74 -6.27
CA GLY A 283 -4.09 1.74 -7.70
C GLY A 283 -2.68 1.26 -8.07
N GLY A 284 -2.40 1.24 -9.36
CA GLY A 284 -1.11 0.77 -9.88
C GLY A 284 -0.90 -0.72 -9.61
N GLY A 285 0.23 -1.07 -9.00
CA GLY A 285 0.59 -2.44 -8.67
C GLY A 285 1.99 -2.80 -9.13
N GLN A 286 2.20 -4.07 -9.46
CA GLN A 286 3.44 -4.56 -10.07
C GLN A 286 3.38 -4.44 -11.59
N TYR A 287 4.51 -4.11 -12.19
CA TYR A 287 4.61 -3.94 -13.63
C TYR A 287 5.96 -4.42 -14.18
N PHE A 288 5.98 -4.80 -15.44
CA PHE A 288 7.21 -5.00 -16.20
C PHE A 288 7.77 -3.64 -16.62
N ALA A 289 8.88 -3.26 -16.01
CA ALA A 289 9.60 -2.04 -16.36
C ALA A 289 10.48 -2.30 -17.58
N MET A 290 10.16 -1.69 -18.72
CA MET A 290 10.94 -1.73 -19.94
C MET A 290 11.98 -0.60 -19.94
N ASN A 291 13.28 -0.92 -20.05
CA ASN A 291 14.34 0.08 -19.99
C ASN A 291 14.45 0.86 -21.29
N THR A 292 13.80 2.00 -21.35
CA THR A 292 13.73 2.87 -22.55
C THR A 292 15.06 3.54 -22.94
N ARG A 293 16.11 3.37 -22.13
CA ARG A 293 17.44 3.95 -22.38
C ARG A 293 18.25 3.16 -23.37
N ARG A 294 17.78 1.98 -23.75
CA ARG A 294 18.50 1.07 -24.65
C ARG A 294 17.55 0.20 -25.49
N ALA A 295 18.09 -0.30 -26.63
CA ALA A 295 17.36 -1.22 -27.49
C ALA A 295 17.01 -2.53 -26.74
N PRO A 296 15.86 -3.14 -27.08
CA PRO A 296 14.91 -2.71 -28.09
C PRO A 296 13.89 -1.67 -27.58
N PHE A 297 13.87 -1.38 -26.28
CA PHE A 297 12.82 -0.57 -25.63
C PHE A 297 13.01 0.95 -25.75
N ASP A 298 14.07 1.43 -26.41
CA ASP A 298 14.18 2.81 -26.87
C ASP A 298 13.19 3.12 -28.02
N ASP A 299 12.74 2.10 -28.77
CA ASP A 299 11.70 2.23 -29.78
C ASP A 299 10.30 2.01 -29.15
N PRO A 300 9.38 3.00 -29.21
CA PRO A 300 8.05 2.85 -28.61
C PRO A 300 7.21 1.73 -29.25
N ARG A 301 7.49 1.36 -30.51
CA ARG A 301 6.81 0.26 -31.18
C ARG A 301 7.14 -1.08 -30.52
N ALA A 302 8.39 -1.28 -30.09
CA ALA A 302 8.80 -2.49 -29.37
C ALA A 302 8.07 -2.62 -28.03
N ARG A 303 7.94 -1.53 -27.27
CA ARG A 303 7.22 -1.52 -26.00
C ARG A 303 5.74 -1.85 -26.19
N ARG A 304 5.09 -1.20 -27.15
CA ARG A 304 3.69 -1.46 -27.48
C ARG A 304 3.46 -2.89 -27.97
N ALA A 305 4.35 -3.40 -28.83
CA ALA A 305 4.27 -4.78 -29.32
C ALA A 305 4.34 -5.80 -28.16
N VAL A 306 5.29 -5.62 -27.23
CA VAL A 306 5.39 -6.49 -26.04
C VAL A 306 4.16 -6.37 -25.16
N SER A 307 3.65 -5.16 -24.91
CA SER A 307 2.43 -4.95 -24.14
C SER A 307 1.21 -5.64 -24.76
N MET A 308 1.01 -5.50 -26.06
CA MET A 308 -0.13 -6.08 -26.79
C MET A 308 -0.04 -7.59 -26.99
N ALA A 309 1.19 -8.17 -26.90
CA ALA A 309 1.42 -9.60 -27.06
C ALA A 309 1.08 -10.42 -25.82
N LEU A 310 0.93 -9.78 -24.66
CA LEU A 310 0.75 -10.47 -23.39
C LEU A 310 -0.73 -10.61 -23.01
N ASP A 311 -1.09 -11.83 -22.65
CA ASP A 311 -2.32 -12.14 -21.94
C ASP A 311 -2.02 -12.11 -20.43
N LEU A 312 -2.59 -11.12 -19.74
CA LEU A 312 -2.32 -10.90 -18.33
C LEU A 312 -3.07 -11.89 -17.43
N ASP A 313 -4.19 -12.42 -17.88
CA ASP A 313 -4.95 -13.47 -17.15
C ASP A 313 -4.14 -14.77 -17.10
N ASP A 314 -3.47 -15.16 -18.18
CA ASP A 314 -2.57 -16.31 -18.17
C ASP A 314 -1.39 -16.11 -17.21
N ILE A 315 -0.87 -14.88 -17.10
CA ILE A 315 0.16 -14.53 -16.11
C ILE A 315 -0.41 -14.66 -14.70
N ASN A 316 -1.62 -14.17 -14.46
CA ASN A 316 -2.33 -14.30 -13.19
C ASN A 316 -2.49 -15.77 -12.78
N VAL A 317 -2.96 -16.61 -13.70
CA VAL A 317 -3.10 -18.06 -13.45
C VAL A 317 -1.76 -18.71 -13.09
N ALA A 318 -0.69 -18.39 -13.81
CA ALA A 318 0.61 -19.02 -13.61
C ALA A 318 1.33 -18.56 -12.32
N ALA A 319 1.23 -17.28 -11.97
CA ALA A 319 1.96 -16.69 -10.86
C ALA A 319 1.14 -16.61 -9.56
N PHE A 320 -0.18 -16.46 -9.66
CA PHE A 320 -1.09 -16.19 -8.54
C PHE A 320 -2.25 -17.19 -8.44
N GLU A 321 -2.18 -18.34 -9.11
CA GLU A 321 -3.24 -19.36 -9.12
C GLU A 321 -4.61 -18.81 -9.61
N GLY A 322 -4.61 -17.71 -10.37
CA GLY A 322 -5.81 -17.01 -10.85
C GLY A 322 -6.49 -16.12 -9.81
N THR A 323 -5.88 -15.92 -8.65
CA THR A 323 -6.46 -15.14 -7.55
C THR A 323 -6.04 -13.67 -7.55
N GLY A 324 -5.03 -13.29 -8.34
CA GLY A 324 -4.54 -11.92 -8.41
C GLY A 324 -5.54 -10.96 -9.07
N ASP A 325 -5.48 -9.70 -8.71
CA ASP A 325 -6.23 -8.62 -9.37
C ASP A 325 -5.40 -8.06 -10.53
N VAL A 326 -5.85 -8.33 -11.76
CA VAL A 326 -5.24 -7.80 -13.00
C VAL A 326 -5.80 -6.40 -13.26
N PRO A 327 -4.97 -5.35 -13.20
CA PRO A 327 -5.47 -3.99 -13.30
C PRO A 327 -5.89 -3.63 -14.73
N GLU A 328 -7.16 -3.34 -14.96
CA GLU A 328 -7.66 -2.80 -16.23
C GLU A 328 -7.33 -1.31 -16.37
N THR A 329 -7.37 -0.57 -15.27
CA THR A 329 -7.11 0.87 -15.17
C THR A 329 -6.05 1.18 -14.13
N LEU A 330 -5.41 2.35 -14.17
CA LEU A 330 -4.36 2.72 -13.20
C LEU A 330 -4.93 2.86 -11.78
N PHE A 331 -6.09 3.47 -11.64
CA PHE A 331 -6.78 3.65 -10.36
C PHE A 331 -8.01 2.76 -10.28
N PRO A 332 -8.33 2.18 -9.11
CA PRO A 332 -9.59 1.45 -8.91
C PRO A 332 -10.79 2.42 -8.97
N GLU A 333 -11.98 1.89 -9.22
CA GLU A 333 -13.23 2.68 -9.32
C GLU A 333 -13.53 3.52 -8.07
N SER A 334 -13.08 3.07 -6.90
CA SER A 334 -13.23 3.81 -5.63
C SER A 334 -12.33 5.04 -5.52
N SER A 335 -11.30 5.16 -6.37
CA SER A 335 -10.37 6.29 -6.31
C SER A 335 -10.97 7.57 -6.89
N PRO A 336 -10.72 8.75 -6.27
CA PRO A 336 -11.10 10.05 -6.84
C PRO A 336 -10.47 10.34 -8.22
N PHE A 337 -9.38 9.64 -8.56
CA PHE A 337 -8.66 9.79 -9.85
C PHE A 337 -9.03 8.72 -10.87
N TYR A 338 -10.05 7.91 -10.60
CA TYR A 338 -10.49 6.87 -11.55
C TYR A 338 -10.90 7.48 -12.88
N LYS A 339 -10.39 6.88 -13.95
CA LYS A 339 -10.83 7.10 -15.34
C LYS A 339 -10.90 5.74 -16.02
N ASP A 340 -11.88 5.55 -16.86
CA ASP A 340 -11.99 4.38 -17.74
C ASP A 340 -10.97 4.51 -18.90
N ILE A 341 -9.68 4.45 -18.54
CA ILE A 341 -8.54 4.50 -19.47
C ILE A 341 -7.77 3.20 -19.30
N PRO A 342 -7.80 2.31 -20.31
CA PRO A 342 -7.15 1.01 -20.19
C PRO A 342 -5.64 1.14 -20.06
N LEU A 343 -5.02 0.29 -19.22
CA LEU A 343 -3.56 0.22 -19.03
C LEU A 343 -2.85 -0.56 -20.14
N ALA A 344 -3.51 -1.56 -20.68
CA ALA A 344 -3.01 -2.39 -21.77
C ALA A 344 -4.18 -2.89 -22.60
N GLU A 345 -3.89 -3.22 -23.85
CA GLU A 345 -4.82 -3.87 -24.76
C GLU A 345 -4.11 -5.11 -25.30
N ASN A 346 -4.68 -6.31 -25.05
CA ASN A 346 -4.20 -7.53 -25.70
C ASN A 346 -4.66 -7.50 -27.16
N ASN A 347 -3.70 -7.44 -28.10
CA ASN A 347 -3.93 -7.43 -29.52
C ASN A 347 -2.82 -8.16 -30.27
N PRO A 348 -2.91 -9.50 -30.31
CA PRO A 348 -1.88 -10.37 -30.90
C PRO A 348 -1.56 -10.06 -32.37
N GLU A 349 -2.56 -9.69 -33.16
CA GLU A 349 -2.35 -9.38 -34.58
C GLU A 349 -1.53 -8.09 -34.76
N GLU A 350 -1.84 -7.07 -34.01
CA GLU A 350 -1.10 -5.81 -34.04
C GLU A 350 0.31 -5.96 -33.44
N ALA A 351 0.45 -6.77 -32.37
CA ALA A 351 1.75 -7.11 -31.80
C ALA A 351 2.66 -7.76 -32.85
N GLN A 352 2.20 -8.78 -33.57
CA GLN A 352 2.96 -9.45 -34.63
C GLN A 352 3.31 -8.47 -35.75
N ARG A 353 2.37 -7.63 -36.17
CA ARG A 353 2.62 -6.61 -37.21
C ARG A 353 3.76 -5.67 -36.81
N LEU A 354 3.80 -5.21 -35.57
CA LEU A 354 4.86 -4.33 -35.06
C LEU A 354 6.22 -5.07 -34.94
N PHE A 355 6.25 -6.34 -34.52
CA PHE A 355 7.46 -7.15 -34.51
C PHE A 355 8.03 -7.33 -35.94
N ASP A 356 7.17 -7.60 -36.92
CA ASP A 356 7.58 -7.74 -38.32
C ASP A 356 8.12 -6.44 -38.90
N GLU A 357 7.47 -5.31 -38.60
CA GLU A 357 7.90 -3.98 -39.04
C GLU A 357 9.29 -3.63 -38.49
N LEU A 358 9.51 -3.86 -37.19
CA LEU A 358 10.81 -3.64 -36.57
C LEU A 358 11.90 -4.57 -37.14
N ALA A 359 11.57 -5.83 -37.39
CA ALA A 359 12.51 -6.78 -37.99
C ALA A 359 12.87 -6.41 -39.43
N ALA A 360 11.93 -5.89 -40.23
CA ALA A 360 12.18 -5.41 -41.57
C ALA A 360 13.14 -4.20 -41.60
N GLU A 361 13.18 -3.41 -40.52
CA GLU A 361 14.16 -2.34 -40.30
C GLU A 361 15.53 -2.86 -39.76
N GLY A 362 15.68 -4.17 -39.54
CA GLY A 362 16.87 -4.77 -38.93
C GLY A 362 16.96 -4.62 -37.42
N LYS A 363 15.82 -4.40 -36.75
CA LYS A 363 15.67 -4.21 -35.30
C LYS A 363 14.74 -5.27 -34.68
N PRO A 364 15.01 -6.58 -34.82
CA PRO A 364 14.17 -7.59 -34.15
C PRO A 364 14.19 -7.39 -32.64
N VAL A 365 13.06 -7.69 -31.95
CA VAL A 365 12.89 -7.41 -30.54
C VAL A 365 13.53 -8.54 -29.71
N ASN A 366 14.80 -8.36 -29.35
CA ASN A 366 15.55 -9.30 -28.53
C ASN A 366 15.94 -8.65 -27.21
N PHE A 367 15.61 -9.28 -26.08
CA PHE A 367 15.91 -8.72 -24.76
C PHE A 367 16.03 -9.78 -23.67
N THR A 368 16.57 -9.37 -22.52
CA THR A 368 16.68 -10.20 -21.32
C THR A 368 15.75 -9.65 -20.24
N PHE A 369 14.95 -10.53 -19.67
CA PHE A 369 14.15 -10.25 -18.48
C PHE A 369 14.96 -10.63 -17.23
N LEU A 370 15.35 -9.62 -16.45
CA LEU A 370 16.03 -9.79 -15.18
C LEU A 370 14.99 -10.10 -14.09
N ALA A 371 15.00 -11.33 -13.58
CA ALA A 371 14.10 -11.81 -12.54
C ALA A 371 14.86 -12.12 -11.25
N THR A 372 14.16 -12.16 -10.12
CA THR A 372 14.69 -12.76 -8.90
C THR A 372 14.38 -14.27 -8.87
N THR A 373 15.05 -15.01 -7.97
CA THR A 373 14.80 -16.46 -7.79
C THR A 373 13.54 -16.77 -6.96
N LEU A 374 12.76 -15.76 -6.57
CA LEU A 374 11.48 -15.96 -5.89
C LEU A 374 10.50 -16.72 -6.80
N PRO A 375 9.76 -17.72 -6.28
CA PRO A 375 8.89 -18.57 -7.09
C PRO A 375 7.90 -17.79 -7.96
N GLU A 376 7.22 -16.81 -7.40
CA GLU A 376 6.25 -15.96 -8.08
C GLU A 376 6.90 -15.15 -9.22
N THR A 377 8.03 -14.46 -8.94
CA THR A 377 8.77 -13.69 -9.96
C THR A 377 9.25 -14.58 -11.10
N LYS A 378 9.71 -15.80 -10.76
CA LYS A 378 10.18 -16.77 -11.74
C LYS A 378 9.02 -17.27 -12.61
N ALA A 379 7.89 -17.65 -12.01
CA ALA A 379 6.69 -18.08 -12.73
C ALA A 379 6.20 -16.99 -13.69
N THR A 380 6.14 -15.74 -13.22
CA THR A 380 5.78 -14.58 -14.04
C THR A 380 6.71 -14.42 -15.25
N ALA A 381 8.03 -14.54 -15.05
CA ALA A 381 8.99 -14.41 -16.15
C ALA A 381 8.91 -15.57 -17.15
N GLU A 382 8.70 -16.79 -16.66
CA GLU A 382 8.62 -18.00 -17.51
C GLU A 382 7.34 -18.01 -18.37
N VAL A 383 6.18 -17.62 -17.83
CA VAL A 383 4.95 -17.53 -18.63
C VAL A 383 5.03 -16.39 -19.63
N THR A 384 5.59 -15.24 -19.28
CA THR A 384 5.84 -14.13 -20.21
C THR A 384 6.74 -14.57 -21.36
N GLN A 385 7.81 -15.32 -21.10
CA GLN A 385 8.68 -15.89 -22.12
C GLN A 385 7.92 -16.86 -23.04
N ALA A 386 7.09 -17.72 -22.47
CA ALA A 386 6.30 -18.70 -23.24
C ALA A 386 5.31 -18.02 -24.19
N GLN A 387 4.63 -16.97 -23.73
CA GLN A 387 3.70 -16.18 -24.56
C GLN A 387 4.44 -15.51 -25.72
N LEU A 388 5.55 -14.82 -25.43
CA LEU A 388 6.33 -14.13 -26.48
C LEU A 388 6.96 -15.11 -27.49
N ALA A 389 7.27 -16.34 -27.10
CA ALA A 389 7.78 -17.35 -28.00
C ALA A 389 6.77 -17.81 -29.08
N ALA A 390 5.51 -17.44 -28.97
CA ALA A 390 4.47 -17.68 -29.99
C ALA A 390 4.54 -16.71 -31.19
N TYR A 391 5.33 -15.64 -31.08
CA TYR A 391 5.46 -14.61 -32.10
C TYR A 391 6.78 -14.70 -32.85
N ASP A 392 6.77 -14.32 -34.13
CA ASP A 392 7.97 -14.18 -34.92
C ASP A 392 8.70 -12.85 -34.60
N ASN A 393 10.02 -12.83 -34.80
CA ASN A 393 10.85 -11.63 -34.67
C ASN A 393 10.97 -11.04 -33.26
N VAL A 394 10.56 -11.78 -32.23
CA VAL A 394 10.78 -11.45 -30.83
C VAL A 394 11.44 -12.63 -30.11
N ASN A 395 12.37 -12.33 -29.21
CA ASN A 395 12.99 -13.34 -28.35
C ASN A 395 13.32 -12.75 -26.98
N MET A 396 12.77 -13.35 -25.95
CA MET A 396 13.01 -12.99 -24.56
C MET A 396 13.81 -14.09 -23.86
N ASN A 397 14.94 -13.73 -23.24
CA ASN A 397 15.68 -14.61 -22.34
C ASN A 397 15.33 -14.26 -20.89
N VAL A 398 15.19 -15.27 -20.03
CA VAL A 398 15.04 -15.08 -18.58
C VAL A 398 16.38 -15.26 -17.90
N GLU A 399 16.81 -14.28 -17.13
CA GLU A 399 17.95 -14.34 -16.25
C GLU A 399 17.49 -14.20 -14.79
N ALA A 400 17.43 -15.31 -14.06
CA ALA A 400 17.05 -15.31 -12.66
C ALA A 400 18.31 -15.26 -11.77
N VAL A 401 18.36 -14.24 -10.90
CA VAL A 401 19.46 -13.99 -9.96
C VAL A 401 18.94 -13.91 -8.52
N ASP A 402 19.80 -14.15 -7.54
CA ASP A 402 19.45 -13.88 -6.16
C ASP A 402 19.28 -12.38 -5.88
N PHE A 403 18.62 -12.05 -4.77
CA PHE A 403 18.32 -10.65 -4.46
C PHE A 403 19.57 -9.80 -4.24
N ALA A 404 20.67 -10.39 -3.76
CA ALA A 404 21.92 -9.67 -3.56
C ALA A 404 22.58 -9.27 -4.89
N ALA A 405 22.45 -10.11 -5.92
CA ALA A 405 22.91 -9.80 -7.28
C ALA A 405 21.94 -8.89 -8.05
N PHE A 406 20.63 -8.96 -7.75
CA PHE A 406 19.61 -8.11 -8.38
C PHE A 406 19.79 -6.62 -8.05
N ILE A 407 20.02 -6.28 -6.78
CA ILE A 407 20.08 -4.89 -6.31
C ILE A 407 21.15 -4.04 -7.05
N PRO A 408 22.43 -4.47 -7.17
CA PRO A 408 23.43 -3.68 -7.89
C PRO A 408 23.08 -3.46 -9.37
N ARG A 409 22.47 -4.45 -10.03
CA ARG A 409 22.04 -4.33 -11.43
C ARG A 409 20.89 -3.34 -11.58
N ASN A 410 19.91 -3.37 -10.67
CA ASN A 410 18.83 -2.39 -10.64
C ASN A 410 19.39 -0.96 -10.46
N ILE A 411 20.29 -0.75 -9.51
CA ILE A 411 20.94 0.55 -9.27
C ILE A 411 21.71 1.03 -10.51
N ALA A 412 22.47 0.12 -11.15
CA ALA A 412 23.24 0.41 -12.35
C ALA A 412 22.37 0.54 -13.63
N ARG A 413 21.06 0.24 -13.55
CA ARG A 413 20.15 0.16 -14.71
C ARG A 413 20.59 -0.87 -15.75
N ASP A 414 21.24 -1.96 -15.29
CA ASP A 414 21.74 -3.04 -16.14
C ASP A 414 20.71 -4.17 -16.30
N TYR A 415 19.66 -3.88 -17.04
CA TYR A 415 18.59 -4.78 -17.46
C TYR A 415 17.91 -4.23 -18.71
N ASP A 416 17.23 -5.09 -19.47
CA ASP A 416 16.34 -4.67 -20.55
C ASP A 416 14.92 -4.56 -20.02
N MET A 417 14.44 -5.59 -19.31
CA MET A 417 13.15 -5.62 -18.61
C MET A 417 13.32 -6.23 -17.23
N MET A 418 12.55 -5.76 -16.26
CA MET A 418 12.45 -6.33 -14.90
C MET A 418 11.10 -6.06 -14.27
N ILE A 419 10.77 -6.74 -13.16
CA ILE A 419 9.61 -6.39 -12.34
C ILE A 419 9.95 -5.18 -11.45
N SER A 420 9.02 -4.24 -11.42
CA SER A 420 8.98 -3.11 -10.49
C SER A 420 7.56 -2.92 -9.96
N SER A 421 7.37 -1.99 -9.05
CA SER A 421 6.05 -1.68 -8.48
C SER A 421 5.86 -0.19 -8.26
N ALA A 422 4.61 0.26 -8.41
CA ALA A 422 4.14 1.56 -7.97
C ALA A 422 2.72 1.39 -7.43
N ASN A 423 2.62 1.28 -6.11
CA ASN A 423 1.34 1.15 -5.41
C ASN A 423 0.82 2.54 -5.12
N VAL A 424 -0.29 2.89 -5.73
CA VAL A 424 -0.77 4.27 -5.81
C VAL A 424 -2.07 4.41 -5.03
N GLN A 425 -2.00 5.09 -3.93
CA GLN A 425 -3.19 5.58 -3.24
C GLN A 425 -3.34 7.08 -3.55
N GLU A 426 -2.46 7.91 -3.01
CA GLU A 426 -2.27 9.29 -3.42
C GLU A 426 -1.21 9.33 -4.54
N PRO A 427 -1.52 9.90 -5.72
CA PRO A 427 -0.70 9.70 -6.92
C PRO A 427 0.63 10.45 -6.94
N ASP A 428 0.78 11.60 -6.26
CA ASP A 428 1.93 12.49 -6.44
C ASP A 428 3.27 11.78 -6.27
N SER A 429 3.59 11.38 -5.05
CA SER A 429 4.95 10.92 -4.76
C SER A 429 5.29 9.63 -5.48
N THR A 430 4.32 8.72 -5.62
CA THR A 430 4.53 7.40 -6.22
C THR A 430 4.69 7.49 -7.74
N LEU A 431 3.76 8.13 -8.44
CA LEU A 431 3.81 8.23 -9.91
C LEU A 431 4.95 9.13 -10.37
N TRP A 432 5.19 10.24 -9.67
CA TRP A 432 6.33 11.11 -9.97
C TRP A 432 7.64 10.36 -9.80
N ASN A 433 7.81 9.64 -8.70
CA ASN A 433 9.00 8.84 -8.46
C ASN A 433 9.19 7.75 -9.51
N ALA A 434 8.14 7.07 -9.92
CA ALA A 434 8.21 5.95 -10.85
C ALA A 434 8.46 6.39 -12.31
N PHE A 435 7.92 7.54 -12.75
CA PHE A 435 7.85 7.86 -14.18
C PHE A 435 8.37 9.25 -14.57
N HIS A 436 8.60 10.19 -13.64
CA HIS A 436 9.15 11.50 -14.02
C HIS A 436 10.63 11.36 -14.45
N SER A 437 11.01 12.01 -15.57
CA SER A 437 12.35 11.88 -16.17
C SER A 437 13.49 12.30 -15.23
N ARG A 438 13.25 13.23 -14.30
CA ARG A 438 14.24 13.68 -13.30
C ARG A 438 14.33 12.79 -12.07
N SER A 439 13.43 11.81 -11.93
CA SER A 439 13.43 10.93 -10.76
C SER A 439 14.50 9.85 -10.87
N MET A 440 15.24 9.66 -9.79
CA MET A 440 16.15 8.51 -9.65
C MET A 440 15.38 7.18 -9.50
N GLY A 441 14.13 7.21 -9.06
CA GLY A 441 13.24 6.06 -8.97
C GLY A 441 12.64 5.63 -10.30
N ASN A 442 12.77 6.43 -11.36
CA ASN A 442 12.31 6.08 -12.70
C ASN A 442 13.17 4.96 -13.28
N VAL A 443 12.78 3.73 -12.98
CA VAL A 443 13.48 2.52 -13.45
C VAL A 443 13.27 2.30 -14.96
N THR A 444 12.15 2.72 -15.53
CA THR A 444 11.88 2.59 -16.96
C THR A 444 12.76 3.50 -17.81
N GLY A 445 13.18 4.63 -17.27
CA GLY A 445 13.95 5.63 -17.99
C GLY A 445 13.15 6.44 -18.99
N ILE A 446 11.82 6.33 -18.95
CA ILE A 446 10.97 7.13 -19.82
C ILE A 446 11.27 8.61 -19.62
N SER A 447 11.35 9.34 -20.73
CA SER A 447 11.50 10.78 -20.75
C SER A 447 10.52 11.31 -21.79
N ASP A 448 9.37 11.76 -21.32
CA ASP A 448 8.29 12.29 -22.12
C ASP A 448 7.88 13.65 -21.54
N PRO A 449 8.04 14.76 -22.31
CA PRO A 449 7.78 16.10 -21.77
C PRO A 449 6.33 16.34 -21.36
N GLU A 450 5.36 15.67 -21.99
CA GLU A 450 3.95 15.82 -21.65
C GLU A 450 3.61 15.06 -20.37
N LEU A 451 4.18 13.85 -20.20
CA LEU A 451 4.07 13.09 -18.96
C LEU A 451 4.73 13.83 -17.79
N ASP A 452 5.95 14.36 -18.00
CA ASP A 452 6.66 15.14 -16.97
C ASP A 452 5.85 16.37 -16.55
N ALA A 453 5.32 17.13 -17.52
CA ALA A 453 4.51 18.31 -17.26
C ALA A 453 3.20 17.97 -16.51
N ALA A 454 2.56 16.85 -16.85
CA ALA A 454 1.34 16.41 -16.18
C ALA A 454 1.62 15.92 -14.74
N LEU A 455 2.73 15.21 -14.51
CA LEU A 455 3.17 14.80 -13.17
C LEU A 455 3.52 16.02 -12.30
N ASP A 456 4.21 17.01 -12.86
CA ASP A 456 4.51 18.27 -12.15
C ASP A 456 3.22 19.07 -11.87
N ALA A 457 2.26 19.12 -12.81
CA ALA A 457 0.96 19.79 -12.62
C ALA A 457 0.12 19.10 -11.53
N GLY A 458 0.07 17.76 -11.51
CA GLY A 458 -0.62 16.99 -10.48
C GLY A 458 -0.04 17.22 -9.09
N ARG A 459 1.27 17.42 -8.99
CA ARG A 459 1.97 17.72 -7.73
C ARG A 459 1.61 19.08 -7.16
N VAL A 460 1.55 20.11 -8.00
CA VAL A 460 1.33 21.50 -7.55
C VAL A 460 -0.13 21.94 -7.64
N GLY A 461 -1.01 21.12 -8.19
CA GLY A 461 -2.44 21.39 -8.25
C GLY A 461 -3.03 21.60 -6.86
N THR A 462 -3.77 22.70 -6.70
CA THR A 462 -4.32 23.12 -5.41
C THR A 462 -5.80 22.79 -5.25
N THR A 463 -6.46 22.38 -6.33
CA THR A 463 -7.85 21.92 -6.31
C THR A 463 -7.97 20.47 -6.79
N PRO A 464 -9.01 19.74 -6.34
CA PRO A 464 -9.28 18.38 -6.83
C PRO A 464 -9.41 18.33 -8.35
N GLU A 465 -10.05 19.33 -8.97
CA GLU A 465 -10.28 19.40 -10.42
C GLU A 465 -8.97 19.60 -11.20
N GLU A 466 -8.06 20.45 -10.72
CA GLU A 466 -6.74 20.65 -11.33
C GLU A 466 -5.93 19.35 -11.30
N ARG A 467 -5.94 18.65 -10.17
CA ARG A 467 -5.22 17.40 -9.99
C ARG A 467 -5.83 16.26 -10.81
N ASP A 468 -7.16 16.15 -10.82
CA ASP A 468 -7.89 15.16 -11.62
C ASP A 468 -7.56 15.31 -13.11
N ALA A 469 -7.60 16.53 -13.63
CA ALA A 469 -7.23 16.81 -15.02
C ALA A 469 -5.76 16.45 -15.33
N ALA A 470 -4.84 16.73 -14.42
CA ALA A 470 -3.43 16.40 -14.59
C ALA A 470 -3.21 14.88 -14.60
N TYR A 471 -3.80 14.14 -13.66
CA TYR A 471 -3.65 12.68 -13.59
C TYR A 471 -4.44 11.94 -14.68
N GLU A 472 -5.47 12.53 -15.26
CA GLU A 472 -6.07 12.02 -16.49
C GLU A 472 -5.06 12.04 -17.65
N ILE A 473 -4.28 13.12 -17.80
CA ILE A 473 -3.20 13.19 -18.80
C ILE A 473 -2.12 12.15 -18.50
N VAL A 474 -1.72 12.00 -17.23
CA VAL A 474 -0.73 10.97 -16.82
C VAL A 474 -1.19 9.58 -17.26
N GLN A 475 -2.44 9.20 -17.00
CA GLN A 475 -3.00 7.89 -17.37
C GLN A 475 -2.96 7.68 -18.90
N LYS A 476 -3.41 8.67 -19.68
CA LYS A 476 -3.36 8.63 -21.15
C LYS A 476 -1.94 8.47 -21.67
N ARG A 477 -0.99 9.27 -21.14
CA ARG A 477 0.40 9.23 -21.60
C ARG A 477 1.08 7.91 -21.24
N LEU A 478 0.85 7.36 -20.03
CA LEU A 478 1.40 6.04 -19.65
C LEU A 478 0.92 4.93 -20.59
N ASN A 479 -0.35 4.97 -21.01
CA ASN A 479 -0.87 4.03 -22.02
C ASN A 479 -0.16 4.23 -23.38
N GLU A 480 -0.09 5.48 -23.87
CA GLU A 480 0.44 5.80 -25.19
C GLU A 480 1.95 5.49 -25.33
N VAL A 481 2.76 5.86 -24.33
CA VAL A 481 4.22 5.66 -24.37
C VAL A 481 4.66 4.28 -23.88
N ALA A 482 3.74 3.55 -23.22
CA ALA A 482 3.88 2.17 -22.76
C ALA A 482 5.26 1.85 -22.12
N PRO A 483 5.73 2.55 -21.09
CA PRO A 483 7.01 2.24 -20.45
C PRO A 483 6.92 1.02 -19.52
N ALA A 484 5.70 0.60 -19.20
CA ALA A 484 5.36 -0.39 -18.20
C ALA A 484 4.19 -1.25 -18.69
N VAL A 485 4.19 -2.54 -18.34
CA VAL A 485 3.02 -3.42 -18.47
C VAL A 485 2.61 -3.82 -17.07
N TRP A 486 1.48 -3.31 -16.61
CA TRP A 486 0.91 -3.61 -15.30
C TRP A 486 0.23 -4.98 -15.35
N TYR A 487 0.60 -5.89 -14.46
CA TYR A 487 0.10 -7.27 -14.51
C TYR A 487 -0.60 -7.76 -13.24
N THR A 488 -0.43 -7.07 -12.11
CA THR A 488 -1.17 -7.37 -10.87
C THR A 488 -1.18 -6.17 -9.93
N ARG A 489 -2.29 -5.92 -9.25
CA ARG A 489 -2.35 -4.98 -8.13
C ARG A 489 -1.64 -5.53 -6.92
N ALA A 490 -1.23 -4.66 -6.01
CA ALA A 490 -0.83 -5.08 -4.67
C ALA A 490 -2.05 -5.52 -3.85
N ALA A 491 -1.82 -6.36 -2.86
CA ALA A 491 -2.83 -6.85 -1.91
C ALA A 491 -2.52 -6.37 -0.47
N PRO A 492 -2.59 -5.05 -0.19
CA PRO A 492 -2.43 -4.56 1.18
C PRO A 492 -3.69 -4.88 1.98
N ALA A 493 -3.62 -5.94 2.77
CA ALA A 493 -4.79 -6.48 3.44
C ALA A 493 -4.52 -6.93 4.87
N VAL A 494 -5.61 -7.13 5.59
CA VAL A 494 -5.63 -7.91 6.82
C VAL A 494 -6.62 -9.05 6.69
N MET A 495 -6.26 -10.19 7.29
CA MET A 495 -7.14 -11.33 7.49
C MET A 495 -7.55 -11.38 8.95
N THR A 496 -8.81 -11.72 9.24
CA THR A 496 -9.38 -11.67 10.60
C THR A 496 -10.21 -12.91 10.91
N THR A 497 -10.31 -13.20 12.19
CA THR A 497 -11.34 -14.10 12.72
C THR A 497 -12.59 -13.31 13.10
N ASP A 498 -13.72 -13.99 13.35
CA ASP A 498 -15.01 -13.35 13.68
C ASP A 498 -15.04 -12.64 15.03
N ASN A 499 -14.04 -12.87 15.89
CA ASN A 499 -14.01 -12.30 17.25
C ASN A 499 -13.30 -10.95 17.35
N ILE A 500 -12.57 -10.51 16.32
CA ILE A 500 -11.90 -9.21 16.30
C ILE A 500 -12.65 -8.22 15.39
N HIS A 501 -12.82 -7.00 15.86
CA HIS A 501 -13.60 -5.94 15.24
C HIS A 501 -12.90 -4.60 15.30
N GLY A 502 -13.49 -3.55 14.68
CA GLY A 502 -12.93 -2.21 14.68
C GLY A 502 -11.68 -2.11 13.81
N ILE A 503 -11.63 -2.95 12.78
CA ILE A 503 -10.52 -2.91 11.81
C ILE A 503 -10.65 -1.63 11.00
N ARG A 504 -9.59 -0.86 11.00
CA ARG A 504 -9.43 0.32 10.16
C ARG A 504 -7.99 0.39 9.68
N MET A 505 -7.84 0.68 8.40
CA MET A 505 -6.53 0.90 7.79
C MET A 505 -6.45 2.29 7.19
N TYR A 506 -5.25 2.84 7.11
CA TYR A 506 -4.97 4.11 6.44
C TYR A 506 -3.78 3.93 5.49
N SER A 507 -3.56 4.89 4.62
CA SER A 507 -2.46 4.88 3.66
C SER A 507 -2.40 3.54 2.89
N LEU A 508 -1.24 2.98 2.70
CA LEU A 508 -1.03 1.70 2.02
C LEU A 508 -1.31 0.49 2.95
N GLY A 509 -2.49 0.46 3.57
CA GLY A 509 -2.94 -0.68 4.38
C GLY A 509 -2.30 -0.77 5.77
N SER A 510 -2.08 0.36 6.43
CA SER A 510 -1.55 0.42 7.81
C SER A 510 -2.68 0.30 8.83
N PRO A 511 -2.82 -0.81 9.60
CA PRO A 511 -3.90 -0.99 10.55
C PRO A 511 -3.74 -0.11 11.79
N ILE A 512 -4.87 0.26 12.42
CA ILE A 512 -4.94 1.11 13.62
C ILE A 512 -5.33 0.28 14.85
N PRO A 513 -4.37 -0.25 15.64
CA PRO A 513 -4.67 -1.15 16.77
C PRO A 513 -5.46 -0.47 17.90
N ALA A 514 -5.43 0.86 18.00
CA ALA A 514 -6.19 1.60 19.01
C ALA A 514 -7.71 1.42 18.90
N GLU A 515 -8.21 1.19 17.69
CA GLU A 515 -9.64 1.07 17.39
C GLU A 515 -10.15 -0.39 17.48
N MET A 516 -9.24 -1.36 17.55
CA MET A 516 -9.59 -2.77 17.55
C MET A 516 -10.09 -3.26 18.90
N TRP A 517 -11.07 -4.17 18.88
CA TRP A 517 -11.65 -4.79 20.07
C TRP A 517 -12.08 -6.23 19.79
N VAL A 518 -12.25 -7.04 20.84
CA VAL A 518 -12.65 -8.44 20.72
C VAL A 518 -13.96 -8.70 21.43
N THR A 519 -14.79 -9.56 20.83
CA THR A 519 -15.93 -10.18 21.51
C THR A 519 -15.43 -11.42 22.25
N GLY A 520 -15.81 -11.56 23.51
CA GLY A 520 -15.40 -12.68 24.37
C GLY A 520 -16.07 -14.00 24.00
#